data_181f1f415d6a69b5abc3802a53e84ce9
#
_entry.id   181f1f415d6a69b5abc3802a53e84ce9
#
_cell.length_a   1.000
_cell.length_b   1.000
_cell.length_c   1.000
_cell.angle_alpha   90.00
_cell.angle_beta   90.00
_cell.angle_gamma   90.00
#
_symmetry.space_group_name_H-M   'P 1'
#
loop_
_entity.id
_entity.type
_entity.pdbx_description
1 polymer ?
#
loop_
_entity_poly.entity_id
_entity_poly.type
_entity_poly.pdbx_seq_one_letter_code
_entity_poly.pdbx_strand_id
1 'polypeptide(L)'
;MNNTTINGALLKEMFLTGAALLEKNKAYVDSLNVFPVPDGDTGTNMSMTMQSAVKEIKACNGGSTVGEVAAAASLGALKGARGNSGVILSQIFRGFAKALKGCEEMDAELLANALRMGTESAYKAVMKPKEGTILTVSRMISTAVEGEFNQGANVFGLIDVMIESGEEALRQTPELLPVLKEAGVVDSGGKGLMTIYRGFKMVVDGDAIDDYVAEQQEAVTPEDNDLSLEDVNDIKFGYCTEFFVIHLVESFTEGDLEKFRDKLMKIGDSVVVAHDADFIKIHVHTNMPGKALQLALCLGELDKVKIENMREQNRAIQENIKKNETENAMVAVSAGEGMDSEFTGAGVGVIISGGQTMNPSIDTIAKAIRKANARNVFVLPNNSNIIMAAQQAAELSDRNVIVIPTKTMMQGMAAAMAYAPENTPEVNRKRMEKAAANVVSGAVTYAVRDTSCNGLTIAKGDIIGLKDNAIASVGKTVEDATLSLVEKMLEGREEAMVTLYFGEGVTEEQANELSERIMAKLPDTEIIAIPGGQPLYYYYISVE
;
A
#
# COMPACT_ATOMS: atom_id res chain seq x y z
N MET A 1 -19.93 34.65 3.10
CA MET A 1 -21.17 34.02 3.59
C MET A 1 -20.76 32.88 4.48
N ASN A 2 -21.12 32.92 5.77
CA ASN A 2 -20.84 31.76 6.64
C ASN A 2 -21.82 30.65 6.27
N ASN A 3 -21.47 29.82 5.30
CA ASN A 3 -22.22 28.58 5.04
C ASN A 3 -21.96 27.66 6.24
N THR A 4 -22.98 27.42 7.04
CA THR A 4 -22.94 26.48 8.18
C THR A 4 -23.55 25.12 7.82
N THR A 5 -23.96 24.95 6.55
CA THR A 5 -24.70 23.78 6.04
C THR A 5 -24.20 23.37 4.66
N ILE A 6 -24.36 22.10 4.33
CA ILE A 6 -24.16 21.49 3.01
C ILE A 6 -25.51 21.34 2.36
N ASN A 7 -25.70 21.91 1.18
CA ASN A 7 -26.91 21.76 0.38
C ASN A 7 -26.80 20.57 -0.61
N GLY A 8 -27.91 20.23 -1.26
CA GLY A 8 -27.93 19.09 -2.18
C GLY A 8 -27.00 19.24 -3.39
N ALA A 9 -26.78 20.46 -3.90
CA ALA A 9 -25.86 20.70 -5.01
C ALA A 9 -24.41 20.41 -4.61
N LEU A 10 -23.98 20.87 -3.42
CA LEU A 10 -22.66 20.62 -2.88
C LEU A 10 -22.45 19.13 -2.57
N LEU A 11 -23.44 18.46 -1.96
CA LEU A 11 -23.38 17.02 -1.70
C LEU A 11 -23.29 16.21 -3.00
N LYS A 12 -24.03 16.61 -4.04
CA LYS A 12 -23.93 16.00 -5.36
C LYS A 12 -22.51 16.10 -5.91
N GLU A 13 -21.88 17.27 -5.83
CA GLU A 13 -20.51 17.50 -6.30
C GLU A 13 -19.49 16.68 -5.50
N MET A 14 -19.66 16.56 -4.18
CA MET A 14 -18.85 15.71 -3.31
C MET A 14 -18.85 14.24 -3.79
N PHE A 15 -20.03 13.66 -4.06
CA PHE A 15 -20.11 12.29 -4.58
C PHE A 15 -19.48 12.13 -5.97
N LEU A 16 -19.66 13.10 -6.86
CA LEU A 16 -19.07 13.07 -8.21
C LEU A 16 -17.54 13.10 -8.15
N THR A 17 -16.99 13.99 -7.33
CA THR A 17 -15.55 14.15 -7.14
C THR A 17 -14.94 12.94 -6.43
N GLY A 18 -15.60 12.43 -5.37
CA GLY A 18 -15.18 11.21 -4.69
C GLY A 18 -15.12 9.99 -5.62
N ALA A 19 -16.10 9.85 -6.52
CA ALA A 19 -16.11 8.78 -7.51
C ALA A 19 -14.99 8.94 -8.56
N ALA A 20 -14.75 10.16 -9.03
CA ALA A 20 -13.70 10.44 -10.00
C ALA A 20 -12.30 10.23 -9.40
N LEU A 21 -12.09 10.62 -8.14
CA LEU A 21 -10.84 10.41 -7.44
C LEU A 21 -10.57 8.90 -7.19
N LEU A 22 -11.60 8.14 -6.82
CA LEU A 22 -11.48 6.69 -6.66
C LEU A 22 -11.18 6.00 -7.99
N GLU A 23 -11.81 6.40 -9.10
CA GLU A 23 -11.52 5.84 -10.43
C GLU A 23 -10.06 6.06 -10.83
N LYS A 24 -9.49 7.25 -10.57
CA LYS A 24 -8.08 7.54 -10.82
C LYS A 24 -7.13 6.70 -9.96
N ASN A 25 -7.53 6.35 -8.73
CA ASN A 25 -6.72 5.61 -7.76
C ASN A 25 -7.09 4.12 -7.66
N LYS A 26 -8.00 3.59 -8.48
CA LYS A 26 -8.51 2.22 -8.34
C LYS A 26 -7.41 1.16 -8.42
N ALA A 27 -6.46 1.30 -9.35
CA ALA A 27 -5.36 0.37 -9.50
C ALA A 27 -4.47 0.31 -8.25
N TYR A 28 -4.23 1.46 -7.61
CA TYR A 28 -3.53 1.51 -6.34
C TYR A 28 -4.32 0.84 -5.21
N VAL A 29 -5.64 1.08 -5.12
CA VAL A 29 -6.51 0.41 -4.14
C VAL A 29 -6.58 -1.10 -4.40
N ASP A 30 -6.63 -1.53 -5.67
CA ASP A 30 -6.55 -2.94 -6.06
C ASP A 30 -5.23 -3.57 -5.58
N SER A 31 -4.13 -2.83 -5.71
CA SER A 31 -2.80 -3.28 -5.28
C SER A 31 -2.69 -3.53 -3.77
N LEU A 32 -3.51 -2.93 -2.94
CA LEU A 32 -3.56 -3.15 -1.48
C LEU A 32 -4.43 -4.33 -1.06
N ASN A 33 -5.13 -4.99 -1.99
CA ASN A 33 -6.11 -6.01 -1.67
C ASN A 33 -5.47 -7.37 -1.36
N VAL A 34 -5.26 -7.65 -0.09
CA VAL A 34 -4.72 -8.93 0.40
C VAL A 34 -5.70 -9.69 1.32
N PHE A 35 -6.85 -9.09 1.64
CA PHE A 35 -7.85 -9.69 2.54
C PHE A 35 -9.29 -9.29 2.12
N PRO A 36 -10.31 -10.18 2.23
CA PRO A 36 -10.25 -11.61 2.67
C PRO A 36 -9.74 -12.56 1.60
N VAL A 37 -9.70 -12.14 0.34
CA VAL A 37 -9.16 -12.88 -0.81
C VAL A 37 -8.27 -11.91 -1.58
N PRO A 38 -7.04 -12.26 -1.90
CA PRO A 38 -6.12 -11.40 -2.63
C PRO A 38 -6.37 -11.48 -4.14
N ASP A 39 -7.58 -11.09 -4.58
CA ASP A 39 -7.99 -11.09 -5.99
C ASP A 39 -7.71 -9.77 -6.71
N GLY A 40 -7.20 -8.76 -5.98
CA GLY A 40 -6.76 -7.49 -6.56
C GLY A 40 -7.88 -6.68 -7.20
N ASP A 41 -9.11 -6.81 -6.72
CA ASP A 41 -10.28 -6.21 -7.36
C ASP A 41 -11.07 -5.21 -6.48
N THR A 42 -10.58 -4.92 -5.26
CA THR A 42 -11.28 -4.05 -4.29
C THR A 42 -11.51 -2.65 -4.84
N GLY A 43 -10.50 -2.00 -5.41
CA GLY A 43 -10.61 -0.67 -6.01
C GLY A 43 -11.53 -0.66 -7.21
N THR A 44 -11.42 -1.66 -8.06
CA THR A 44 -12.30 -1.87 -9.21
C THR A 44 -13.76 -2.06 -8.78
N ASN A 45 -14.03 -2.91 -7.80
CA ASN A 45 -15.37 -3.16 -7.28
C ASN A 45 -15.98 -1.90 -6.63
N MET A 46 -15.21 -1.18 -5.81
CA MET A 46 -15.65 0.07 -5.19
C MET A 46 -15.89 1.17 -6.24
N SER A 47 -15.01 1.30 -7.27
CA SER A 47 -15.18 2.28 -8.33
C SER A 47 -16.43 2.01 -9.16
N MET A 48 -16.68 0.77 -9.57
CA MET A 48 -17.90 0.41 -10.30
C MET A 48 -19.18 0.62 -9.46
N THR A 49 -19.10 0.41 -8.15
CA THR A 49 -20.17 0.72 -7.20
C THR A 49 -20.44 2.23 -7.16
N MET A 50 -19.38 3.05 -7.08
CA MET A 50 -19.49 4.51 -7.11
C MET A 50 -20.02 5.04 -8.44
N GLN A 51 -19.59 4.48 -9.58
CA GLN A 51 -20.11 4.85 -10.90
C GLN A 51 -21.62 4.62 -11.02
N SER A 52 -22.12 3.52 -10.43
CA SER A 52 -23.55 3.25 -10.37
C SER A 52 -24.29 4.26 -9.49
N ALA A 53 -23.70 4.66 -8.35
CA ALA A 53 -24.24 5.74 -7.53
C ALA A 53 -24.29 7.07 -8.29
N VAL A 54 -23.20 7.43 -8.97
CA VAL A 54 -23.09 8.65 -9.81
C VAL A 54 -24.17 8.68 -10.91
N LYS A 55 -24.49 7.54 -11.51
CA LYS A 55 -25.53 7.45 -12.53
C LYS A 55 -26.91 7.88 -11.99
N GLU A 56 -27.28 7.38 -10.82
CA GLU A 56 -28.56 7.77 -10.17
C GLU A 56 -28.51 9.24 -9.67
N ILE A 57 -27.39 9.67 -9.09
CA ILE A 57 -27.20 11.06 -8.64
C ILE A 57 -27.29 12.06 -9.81
N LYS A 58 -26.75 11.74 -10.98
CA LYS A 58 -26.84 12.61 -12.17
C LYS A 58 -28.28 12.79 -12.67
N ALA A 59 -29.17 11.83 -12.38
CA ALA A 59 -30.57 11.95 -12.71
C ALA A 59 -31.34 12.91 -11.77
N CYS A 60 -30.77 13.28 -10.61
CA CYS A 60 -31.33 14.28 -9.71
C CYS A 60 -31.27 15.68 -10.35
N ASN A 61 -32.35 16.44 -10.20
CA ASN A 61 -32.46 17.81 -10.72
C ASN A 61 -31.53 18.78 -9.96
N GLY A 62 -31.23 19.94 -10.56
CA GLY A 62 -30.31 20.93 -9.96
C GLY A 62 -30.79 21.59 -8.64
N GLY A 63 -32.05 21.38 -8.25
CA GLY A 63 -32.64 21.83 -6.99
C GLY A 63 -32.91 20.70 -5.97
N SER A 64 -32.32 19.53 -6.18
CA SER A 64 -32.53 18.39 -5.27
C SER A 64 -31.96 18.65 -3.88
N THR A 65 -32.65 18.16 -2.85
CA THR A 65 -32.27 18.23 -1.44
C THR A 65 -31.13 17.26 -1.12
N VAL A 66 -30.46 17.42 0.04
CA VAL A 66 -29.45 16.44 0.49
C VAL A 66 -30.05 15.04 0.66
N GLY A 67 -31.30 14.96 1.12
CA GLY A 67 -32.01 13.71 1.28
C GLY A 67 -32.23 12.97 -0.05
N GLU A 68 -32.62 13.70 -1.11
CA GLU A 68 -32.80 13.13 -2.45
C GLU A 68 -31.48 12.67 -3.08
N VAL A 69 -30.42 13.46 -2.96
CA VAL A 69 -29.07 13.10 -3.45
C VAL A 69 -28.53 11.87 -2.72
N ALA A 70 -28.65 11.83 -1.39
CA ALA A 70 -28.19 10.70 -0.60
C ALA A 70 -29.01 9.42 -0.91
N ALA A 71 -30.33 9.53 -1.11
CA ALA A 71 -31.17 8.40 -1.52
C ALA A 71 -30.76 7.86 -2.90
N ALA A 72 -30.49 8.73 -3.88
CA ALA A 72 -29.99 8.34 -5.19
C ALA A 72 -28.63 7.66 -5.10
N ALA A 73 -27.69 8.21 -4.29
CA ALA A 73 -26.38 7.60 -4.04
C ALA A 73 -26.52 6.18 -3.48
N SER A 74 -27.37 6.02 -2.46
CA SER A 74 -27.64 4.72 -1.82
C SER A 74 -28.23 3.71 -2.80
N LEU A 75 -29.27 4.10 -3.53
CA LEU A 75 -29.93 3.23 -4.51
C LEU A 75 -28.97 2.78 -5.61
N GLY A 76 -28.22 3.73 -6.18
CA GLY A 76 -27.26 3.44 -7.24
C GLY A 76 -26.12 2.55 -6.75
N ALA A 77 -25.56 2.85 -5.57
CA ALA A 77 -24.50 2.03 -4.97
C ALA A 77 -24.99 0.60 -4.69
N LEU A 78 -26.20 0.44 -4.16
CA LEU A 78 -26.75 -0.88 -3.86
C LEU A 78 -27.01 -1.70 -5.13
N LYS A 79 -27.59 -1.09 -6.18
CA LYS A 79 -27.80 -1.74 -7.49
C LYS A 79 -26.50 -2.14 -8.17
N GLY A 80 -25.45 -1.32 -8.02
CA GLY A 80 -24.16 -1.52 -8.65
C GLY A 80 -23.13 -2.20 -7.77
N ALA A 81 -23.45 -2.53 -6.52
CA ALA A 81 -22.51 -3.11 -5.56
C ALA A 81 -21.86 -4.40 -6.09
N ARG A 82 -20.52 -4.47 -5.99
CA ARG A 82 -19.72 -5.61 -6.42
C ARG A 82 -18.75 -6.00 -5.32
N GLY A 83 -18.51 -7.30 -5.17
CA GLY A 83 -17.65 -7.86 -4.15
C GLY A 83 -18.07 -7.48 -2.73
N ASN A 84 -17.31 -7.92 -1.73
CA ASN A 84 -17.57 -7.56 -0.33
C ASN A 84 -17.42 -6.04 -0.11
N SER A 85 -16.40 -5.43 -0.68
CA SER A 85 -16.09 -4.01 -0.53
C SER A 85 -17.19 -3.10 -1.08
N GLY A 86 -17.71 -3.39 -2.28
CA GLY A 86 -18.81 -2.64 -2.87
C GLY A 86 -20.12 -2.79 -2.10
N VAL A 87 -20.42 -4.00 -1.59
CA VAL A 87 -21.62 -4.20 -0.77
C VAL A 87 -21.50 -3.45 0.56
N ILE A 88 -20.35 -3.49 1.24
CA ILE A 88 -20.14 -2.74 2.48
C ILE A 88 -20.27 -1.23 2.22
N LEU A 89 -19.63 -0.71 1.15
CA LEU A 89 -19.75 0.69 0.75
C LEU A 89 -21.20 1.09 0.52
N SER A 90 -21.97 0.25 -0.18
CA SER A 90 -23.40 0.50 -0.40
C SER A 90 -24.20 0.59 0.90
N GLN A 91 -23.84 -0.18 1.92
CA GLN A 91 -24.50 -0.14 3.22
C GLN A 91 -24.11 1.10 4.04
N ILE A 92 -22.85 1.58 3.92
CA ILE A 92 -22.45 2.88 4.48
C ILE A 92 -23.34 3.97 3.88
N PHE A 93 -23.50 4.02 2.56
CA PHE A 93 -24.36 5.02 1.90
C PHE A 93 -25.84 4.85 2.23
N ARG A 94 -26.29 3.62 2.46
CA ARG A 94 -27.67 3.36 2.89
C ARG A 94 -27.97 3.96 4.26
N GLY A 95 -27.10 3.74 5.23
CA GLY A 95 -27.27 4.34 6.57
C GLY A 95 -27.17 5.86 6.53
N PHE A 96 -26.22 6.40 5.73
CA PHE A 96 -26.07 7.82 5.47
C PHE A 96 -27.36 8.45 4.90
N ALA A 97 -27.92 7.84 3.86
CA ALA A 97 -29.16 8.30 3.24
C ALA A 97 -30.37 8.23 4.19
N LYS A 98 -30.42 7.19 5.05
CA LYS A 98 -31.50 7.04 6.03
C LYS A 98 -31.51 8.18 7.04
N ALA A 99 -30.34 8.66 7.47
CA ALA A 99 -30.23 9.80 8.39
C ALA A 99 -30.69 11.11 7.74
N LEU A 100 -30.47 11.27 6.43
CA LEU A 100 -30.79 12.51 5.70
C LEU A 100 -32.18 12.50 5.07
N LYS A 101 -32.99 11.47 5.31
CA LYS A 101 -34.33 11.35 4.69
C LYS A 101 -35.23 12.54 5.02
N GLY A 102 -35.62 13.27 3.96
CA GLY A 102 -36.50 14.45 4.08
C GLY A 102 -35.81 15.75 4.51
N CYS A 103 -34.46 15.74 4.62
CA CYS A 103 -33.70 16.94 4.95
C CYS A 103 -33.40 17.74 3.68
N GLU A 104 -33.52 19.08 3.75
CA GLU A 104 -33.18 19.99 2.66
C GLU A 104 -31.68 20.24 2.59
N GLU A 105 -31.06 20.48 3.76
CA GLU A 105 -29.63 20.75 3.94
C GLU A 105 -29.06 19.87 5.08
N MET A 106 -27.76 19.69 5.10
CA MET A 106 -27.04 18.92 6.11
C MET A 106 -26.16 19.84 6.96
N ASP A 107 -26.44 19.91 8.24
CA ASP A 107 -25.62 20.58 9.25
C ASP A 107 -24.68 19.61 9.96
N ALA A 108 -24.00 20.06 11.00
CA ALA A 108 -23.06 19.26 11.78
C ALA A 108 -23.71 18.06 12.47
N GLU A 109 -24.93 18.23 13.04
CA GLU A 109 -25.65 17.16 13.71
C GLU A 109 -26.06 16.06 12.72
N LEU A 110 -26.60 16.45 11.57
CA LEU A 110 -27.00 15.53 10.51
C LEU A 110 -25.80 14.77 9.92
N LEU A 111 -24.64 15.43 9.74
CA LEU A 111 -23.44 14.77 9.26
C LEU A 111 -22.94 13.71 10.27
N ALA A 112 -22.84 14.06 11.55
CA ALA A 112 -22.42 13.13 12.60
C ALA A 112 -23.37 11.92 12.69
N ASN A 113 -24.68 12.18 12.67
CA ASN A 113 -25.69 11.11 12.67
C ASN A 113 -25.64 10.25 11.39
N ALA A 114 -25.41 10.86 10.22
CA ALA A 114 -25.31 10.15 8.94
C ALA A 114 -24.10 9.19 8.90
N LEU A 115 -22.95 9.61 9.38
CA LEU A 115 -21.76 8.75 9.49
C LEU A 115 -21.98 7.61 10.49
N ARG A 116 -22.61 7.88 11.64
CA ARG A 116 -22.95 6.87 12.64
C ARG A 116 -23.92 5.82 12.06
N MET A 117 -25.00 6.25 11.44
CA MET A 117 -25.98 5.34 10.84
C MET A 117 -25.39 4.55 9.66
N GLY A 118 -24.49 5.16 8.89
CA GLY A 118 -23.73 4.49 7.84
C GLY A 118 -22.88 3.34 8.39
N THR A 119 -22.12 3.61 9.43
CA THR A 119 -21.30 2.61 10.12
C THR A 119 -22.14 1.48 10.69
N GLU A 120 -23.22 1.80 11.43
CA GLU A 120 -24.12 0.79 11.99
C GLU A 120 -24.76 -0.11 10.90
N SER A 121 -25.15 0.48 9.78
CA SER A 121 -25.73 -0.26 8.65
C SER A 121 -24.71 -1.23 8.06
N ALA A 122 -23.45 -0.81 7.89
CA ALA A 122 -22.38 -1.64 7.38
C ALA A 122 -22.04 -2.81 8.33
N TYR A 123 -21.91 -2.55 9.64
CA TYR A 123 -21.67 -3.61 10.64
C TYR A 123 -22.81 -4.63 10.70
N LYS A 124 -24.08 -4.19 10.57
CA LYS A 124 -25.24 -5.10 10.54
C LYS A 124 -25.29 -5.97 9.29
N ALA A 125 -24.75 -5.49 8.17
CA ALA A 125 -24.74 -6.23 6.92
C ALA A 125 -23.69 -7.35 6.90
N VAL A 126 -22.60 -7.19 7.65
CA VAL A 126 -21.50 -8.16 7.72
C VAL A 126 -21.67 -9.06 8.94
N MET A 127 -21.80 -10.34 8.72
CA MET A 127 -22.10 -11.31 9.79
C MET A 127 -20.98 -11.55 10.80
N LYS A 128 -19.74 -11.48 10.36
CA LYS A 128 -18.54 -11.62 11.20
C LYS A 128 -17.63 -10.42 10.92
N PRO A 129 -17.97 -9.24 11.47
CA PRO A 129 -17.14 -8.06 11.29
C PRO A 129 -15.71 -8.34 11.73
N LYS A 130 -14.76 -7.97 10.90
CA LYS A 130 -13.33 -8.04 11.22
C LYS A 130 -12.80 -6.64 11.47
N GLU A 131 -12.13 -6.46 12.60
CA GLU A 131 -11.38 -5.23 12.87
C GLU A 131 -10.12 -5.18 11.99
N GLY A 132 -9.64 -3.95 11.71
CA GLY A 132 -8.56 -3.72 10.76
C GLY A 132 -9.04 -3.64 9.30
N THR A 133 -10.33 -3.39 9.07
CA THR A 133 -10.93 -3.29 7.73
C THR A 133 -11.67 -1.96 7.53
N ILE A 134 -12.26 -1.74 6.35
CA ILE A 134 -13.14 -0.60 6.06
C ILE A 134 -14.17 -0.34 7.17
N LEU A 135 -14.63 -1.37 7.86
CA LEU A 135 -15.56 -1.25 8.99
C LEU A 135 -14.92 -0.49 10.15
N THR A 136 -13.68 -0.82 10.49
CA THR A 136 -12.91 -0.14 11.55
C THR A 136 -12.69 1.32 11.19
N VAL A 137 -12.28 1.61 9.95
CA VAL A 137 -12.07 2.98 9.47
C VAL A 137 -13.37 3.78 9.60
N SER A 138 -14.49 3.25 9.10
CA SER A 138 -15.81 3.89 9.21
C SER A 138 -16.21 4.15 10.66
N ARG A 139 -15.99 3.19 11.57
CA ARG A 139 -16.33 3.30 12.99
C ARG A 139 -15.49 4.37 13.70
N MET A 140 -14.18 4.39 13.46
CA MET A 140 -13.30 5.36 14.11
C MET A 140 -13.59 6.79 13.64
N ILE A 141 -13.87 6.98 12.34
CA ILE A 141 -14.34 8.26 11.79
C ILE A 141 -15.62 8.71 12.52
N SER A 142 -16.63 7.83 12.55
CA SER A 142 -17.90 8.14 13.17
C SER A 142 -17.76 8.55 14.65
N THR A 143 -16.92 7.84 15.41
CA THR A 143 -16.66 8.13 16.82
C THR A 143 -15.94 9.48 17.00
N ALA A 144 -14.95 9.78 16.17
CA ALA A 144 -14.20 11.04 16.25
C ALA A 144 -15.09 12.24 15.89
N VAL A 145 -15.87 12.12 14.81
CA VAL A 145 -16.80 13.17 14.36
C VAL A 145 -17.89 13.44 15.41
N GLU A 146 -18.45 12.41 16.05
CA GLU A 146 -19.42 12.58 17.13
C GLU A 146 -18.78 13.29 18.35
N GLY A 147 -17.53 12.97 18.67
CA GLY A 147 -16.77 13.63 19.73
C GLY A 147 -16.58 15.13 19.49
N GLU A 148 -16.15 15.52 18.29
CA GLU A 148 -15.95 16.93 17.92
C GLU A 148 -17.25 17.69 17.71
N PHE A 149 -18.32 17.05 17.23
CA PHE A 149 -19.66 17.62 17.19
C PHE A 149 -20.10 18.05 18.62
N ASN A 150 -19.90 17.19 19.61
CA ASN A 150 -20.25 17.48 21.01
C ASN A 150 -19.41 18.63 21.60
N GLN A 151 -18.29 19.01 20.99
CA GLN A 151 -17.47 20.18 21.36
C GLN A 151 -17.87 21.44 20.57
N GLY A 152 -18.85 21.36 19.66
CA GLY A 152 -19.41 22.50 18.96
C GLY A 152 -18.76 22.79 17.58
N ALA A 153 -18.07 21.82 16.98
CA ALA A 153 -17.55 21.96 15.63
C ALA A 153 -18.68 22.13 14.60
N ASN A 154 -18.45 22.95 13.57
CA ASN A 154 -19.37 23.10 12.45
C ASN A 154 -19.20 21.97 11.41
N VAL A 155 -20.11 21.87 10.43
CA VAL A 155 -20.10 20.78 9.43
C VAL A 155 -18.80 20.67 8.62
N PHE A 156 -18.14 21.78 8.31
CA PHE A 156 -16.88 21.79 7.57
C PHE A 156 -15.70 21.35 8.45
N GLY A 157 -15.65 21.80 9.70
CA GLY A 157 -14.68 21.30 10.68
C GLY A 157 -14.85 19.81 10.97
N LEU A 158 -16.07 19.28 10.93
CA LEU A 158 -16.30 17.83 11.04
C LEU A 158 -15.79 17.05 9.81
N ILE A 159 -15.77 17.65 8.62
CA ILE A 159 -15.13 17.02 7.44
C ILE A 159 -13.61 16.95 7.64
N ASP A 160 -12.97 17.96 8.23
CA ASP A 160 -11.54 17.90 8.56
C ASP A 160 -11.26 16.75 9.52
N VAL A 161 -12.03 16.64 10.60
CA VAL A 161 -11.93 15.54 11.57
C VAL A 161 -12.16 14.16 10.91
N MET A 162 -13.12 14.08 9.99
CA MET A 162 -13.40 12.85 9.23
C MET A 162 -12.17 12.38 8.44
N ILE A 163 -11.43 13.30 7.81
CA ILE A 163 -10.22 12.97 7.07
C ILE A 163 -9.08 12.59 8.03
N GLU A 164 -8.79 13.41 9.03
CA GLU A 164 -7.69 13.17 9.97
C GLU A 164 -7.86 11.85 10.73
N SER A 165 -9.03 11.63 11.31
CA SER A 165 -9.32 10.41 12.06
C SER A 165 -9.37 9.16 11.17
N GLY A 166 -9.83 9.30 9.94
CA GLY A 166 -9.89 8.21 8.97
C GLY A 166 -8.51 7.78 8.48
N GLU A 167 -7.61 8.73 8.22
CA GLU A 167 -6.22 8.42 7.85
C GLU A 167 -5.46 7.78 9.02
N GLU A 168 -5.70 8.23 10.25
CA GLU A 168 -5.12 7.58 11.43
C GLU A 168 -5.67 6.16 11.61
N ALA A 169 -6.99 5.97 11.46
CA ALA A 169 -7.61 4.65 11.51
C ALA A 169 -7.04 3.71 10.43
N LEU A 170 -6.86 4.23 9.21
CA LEU A 170 -6.30 3.47 8.09
C LEU A 170 -4.87 3.00 8.40
N ARG A 171 -4.01 3.87 8.93
CA ARG A 171 -2.65 3.51 9.37
C ARG A 171 -2.61 2.44 10.44
N GLN A 172 -3.65 2.35 11.28
CA GLN A 172 -3.75 1.35 12.35
C GLN A 172 -4.30 0.00 11.86
N THR A 173 -4.83 -0.12 10.65
CA THR A 173 -5.41 -1.37 10.15
C THR A 173 -4.45 -2.56 10.18
N PRO A 174 -3.13 -2.42 9.89
CA PRO A 174 -2.19 -3.53 9.98
C PRO A 174 -1.97 -4.03 11.42
N GLU A 175 -2.11 -3.16 12.42
CA GLU A 175 -1.97 -3.57 13.82
C GLU A 175 -3.19 -4.36 14.34
N LEU A 176 -4.32 -4.22 13.68
CA LEU A 176 -5.58 -4.88 14.03
C LEU A 176 -5.83 -6.17 13.23
N LEU A 177 -5.25 -6.29 12.04
CA LEU A 177 -5.42 -7.43 11.16
C LEU A 177 -4.06 -7.97 10.71
N PRO A 178 -3.58 -9.10 11.30
CA PRO A 178 -2.22 -9.61 11.10
C PRO A 178 -1.82 -9.81 9.64
N VAL A 179 -2.72 -10.25 8.77
CA VAL A 179 -2.45 -10.46 7.34
C VAL A 179 -2.05 -9.15 6.61
N LEU A 180 -2.60 -8.00 7.02
CA LEU A 180 -2.20 -6.70 6.48
C LEU A 180 -0.81 -6.30 6.95
N LYS A 181 -0.48 -6.60 8.21
CA LYS A 181 0.85 -6.38 8.78
C LYS A 181 1.89 -7.25 8.10
N GLU A 182 1.58 -8.51 7.86
CA GLU A 182 2.43 -9.44 7.14
C GLU A 182 2.68 -9.01 5.68
N ALA A 183 1.65 -8.46 5.04
CA ALA A 183 1.75 -7.92 3.67
C ALA A 183 2.40 -6.52 3.59
N GLY A 184 2.58 -5.83 4.72
CA GLY A 184 3.11 -4.46 4.76
C GLY A 184 2.16 -3.42 4.17
N VAL A 185 0.85 -3.70 4.11
CA VAL A 185 -0.16 -2.83 3.48
C VAL A 185 -1.25 -2.43 4.47
N VAL A 186 -1.97 -1.35 4.16
CA VAL A 186 -3.20 -0.97 4.84
C VAL A 186 -4.41 -1.65 4.20
N ASP A 187 -5.56 -1.63 4.88
CA ASP A 187 -6.80 -2.19 4.32
C ASP A 187 -7.24 -1.48 3.03
N SER A 188 -7.35 -2.25 1.95
CA SER A 188 -7.74 -1.75 0.63
C SER A 188 -9.14 -1.12 0.62
N GLY A 189 -10.10 -1.73 1.31
CA GLY A 189 -11.45 -1.18 1.45
C GLY A 189 -11.47 0.14 2.21
N GLY A 190 -10.71 0.23 3.32
CA GLY A 190 -10.50 1.46 4.08
C GLY A 190 -9.82 2.54 3.25
N LYS A 191 -8.81 2.18 2.45
CA LYS A 191 -8.15 3.13 1.53
C LYS A 191 -9.12 3.64 0.48
N GLY A 192 -9.95 2.77 -0.10
CA GLY A 192 -10.98 3.16 -1.05
C GLY A 192 -11.99 4.14 -0.43
N LEU A 193 -12.45 3.88 0.80
CA LEU A 193 -13.35 4.77 1.54
C LEU A 193 -12.71 6.14 1.79
N MET A 194 -11.45 6.17 2.24
CA MET A 194 -10.71 7.42 2.47
C MET A 194 -10.49 8.21 1.17
N THR A 195 -10.26 7.53 0.06
CA THR A 195 -10.15 8.17 -1.26
C THR A 195 -11.46 8.87 -1.65
N ILE A 196 -12.62 8.25 -1.39
CA ILE A 196 -13.93 8.87 -1.62
C ILE A 196 -14.10 10.11 -0.73
N TYR A 197 -13.80 10.00 0.56
CA TYR A 197 -13.94 11.11 1.51
C TYR A 197 -12.96 12.26 1.25
N ARG A 198 -11.77 11.99 0.77
CA ARG A 198 -10.86 13.04 0.29
C ARG A 198 -11.45 13.81 -0.89
N GLY A 199 -12.12 13.13 -1.83
CA GLY A 199 -12.86 13.80 -2.89
C GLY A 199 -13.99 14.70 -2.35
N PHE A 200 -14.62 14.33 -1.23
CA PHE A 200 -15.60 15.20 -0.55
C PHE A 200 -14.92 16.47 0.01
N LYS A 201 -13.77 16.30 0.66
CA LYS A 201 -12.99 17.42 1.20
C LYS A 201 -12.52 18.38 0.11
N MET A 202 -12.01 17.87 -1.01
CA MET A 202 -11.56 18.70 -2.14
C MET A 202 -12.65 19.65 -2.64
N VAL A 203 -13.89 19.20 -2.71
CA VAL A 203 -15.02 20.06 -3.10
C VAL A 203 -15.26 21.17 -2.08
N VAL A 204 -15.10 20.87 -0.80
CA VAL A 204 -15.24 21.85 0.30
C VAL A 204 -14.11 22.90 0.25
N ASP A 205 -12.89 22.46 -0.03
CA ASP A 205 -11.70 23.33 -0.10
C ASP A 205 -11.61 24.08 -1.44
N GLY A 206 -12.29 23.62 -2.48
CA GLY A 206 -12.23 24.18 -3.84
C GLY A 206 -11.02 23.71 -4.65
N ASP A 207 -10.43 22.58 -4.27
CA ASP A 207 -9.25 22.01 -4.91
C ASP A 207 -9.58 21.27 -6.20
N ALA A 208 -8.63 21.23 -7.15
CA ALA A 208 -8.76 20.48 -8.38
C ALA A 208 -8.29 19.02 -8.21
N ILE A 209 -8.98 18.08 -8.87
CA ILE A 209 -8.63 16.64 -8.82
C ILE A 209 -7.22 16.37 -9.37
N ASP A 210 -6.78 17.16 -10.36
CA ASP A 210 -5.49 16.94 -11.03
C ASP A 210 -4.31 17.29 -10.12
N ASP A 211 -4.43 18.29 -9.27
CA ASP A 211 -3.40 18.66 -8.29
C ASP A 211 -3.17 17.53 -7.25
N TYR A 212 -4.24 16.92 -6.78
CA TYR A 212 -4.16 15.82 -5.82
C TYR A 212 -3.49 14.55 -6.39
N VAL A 213 -3.72 14.23 -7.66
CA VAL A 213 -3.11 13.04 -8.29
C VAL A 213 -1.62 13.25 -8.53
N ALA A 214 -1.17 14.47 -8.82
CA ALA A 214 0.24 14.79 -8.98
C ALA A 214 1.02 14.59 -7.67
N GLU A 215 0.50 15.09 -6.54
CA GLU A 215 1.13 14.91 -5.22
C GLU A 215 1.23 13.44 -4.77
N GLN A 216 0.27 12.59 -5.16
CA GLN A 216 0.30 11.16 -4.80
C GLN A 216 1.15 10.31 -5.75
N GLN A 217 1.35 10.72 -7.00
CA GLN A 217 2.25 10.03 -7.93
C GLN A 217 3.73 10.21 -7.56
N GLU A 218 4.08 11.30 -6.89
CA GLU A 218 5.43 11.52 -6.35
C GLU A 218 5.67 10.74 -5.04
N ALA A 219 4.62 10.38 -4.30
CA ALA A 219 4.73 9.75 -2.98
C ALA A 219 4.60 8.22 -2.98
N VAL A 220 4.21 7.58 -4.08
CA VAL A 220 3.92 6.14 -4.09
C VAL A 220 4.32 5.51 -5.41
N THR A 221 5.54 4.97 -5.46
CA THR A 221 5.82 3.85 -6.36
C THR A 221 4.95 2.68 -5.92
N PRO A 222 4.14 2.07 -6.78
CA PRO A 222 3.44 0.85 -6.42
C PRO A 222 4.50 -0.22 -6.15
N GLU A 223 4.74 -0.54 -4.90
CA GLU A 223 5.34 -1.83 -4.60
C GLU A 223 4.31 -2.85 -5.09
N ASP A 224 4.66 -3.56 -6.14
CA ASP A 224 3.83 -4.58 -6.76
C ASP A 224 3.29 -5.53 -5.67
N ASN A 225 1.99 -5.63 -5.55
CA ASN A 225 1.36 -6.62 -4.68
C ASN A 225 1.69 -8.02 -5.16
N ASP A 226 2.55 -8.66 -4.43
CA ASP A 226 2.85 -10.05 -4.63
C ASP A 226 1.79 -10.89 -3.91
N LEU A 227 0.91 -11.48 -4.72
CA LEU A 227 0.04 -12.57 -4.29
C LEU A 227 0.92 -13.69 -3.73
N SER A 228 0.94 -13.88 -2.42
CA SER A 228 1.65 -15.00 -1.84
C SER A 228 1.02 -16.30 -2.35
N LEU A 229 1.82 -17.12 -3.02
CA LEU A 229 1.38 -18.42 -3.58
C LEU A 229 0.83 -19.37 -2.50
N GLU A 230 1.06 -19.10 -1.23
CA GLU A 230 0.58 -19.89 -0.11
C GLU A 230 -0.91 -19.64 0.22
N ASP A 231 -1.41 -18.39 0.08
CA ASP A 231 -2.84 -18.08 0.30
C ASP A 231 -3.74 -18.63 -0.80
N VAL A 232 -3.14 -18.96 -1.94
CA VAL A 232 -3.78 -19.44 -3.16
C VAL A 232 -4.17 -20.92 -3.09
N ASN A 233 -3.51 -21.72 -2.26
CA ASN A 233 -3.77 -23.16 -2.16
C ASN A 233 -4.96 -23.52 -1.25
N ASP A 234 -5.53 -22.60 -0.48
CA ASP A 234 -6.58 -22.89 0.51
C ASP A 234 -7.94 -22.23 0.20
N ILE A 235 -8.31 -22.14 -1.11
CA ILE A 235 -9.66 -21.71 -1.49
C ILE A 235 -10.66 -22.80 -1.07
N LYS A 236 -11.16 -22.68 0.15
CA LYS A 236 -12.14 -23.59 0.74
C LYS A 236 -13.44 -23.61 -0.06
N PHE A 237 -13.93 -22.44 -0.47
CA PHE A 237 -15.13 -22.26 -1.28
C PHE A 237 -14.78 -21.66 -2.64
N GLY A 238 -14.97 -22.42 -3.71
CA GLY A 238 -14.41 -22.14 -5.03
C GLY A 238 -15.23 -21.22 -5.95
N TYR A 239 -16.45 -20.83 -5.56
CA TYR A 239 -17.30 -19.99 -6.39
C TYR A 239 -17.73 -18.74 -5.64
N CYS A 240 -17.42 -17.57 -6.21
CA CYS A 240 -18.05 -16.31 -5.84
C CYS A 240 -19.42 -16.27 -6.52
N THR A 241 -20.48 -16.12 -5.74
CA THR A 241 -21.85 -16.16 -6.22
C THR A 241 -22.58 -14.89 -5.79
N GLU A 242 -22.98 -14.07 -6.76
CA GLU A 242 -23.68 -12.81 -6.56
C GLU A 242 -25.01 -12.84 -7.31
N PHE A 243 -26.05 -12.33 -6.69
CA PHE A 243 -27.37 -12.21 -7.33
C PHE A 243 -28.28 -11.27 -6.54
N PHE A 244 -29.37 -10.87 -7.19
CA PHE A 244 -30.47 -10.17 -6.55
C PHE A 244 -31.67 -11.11 -6.38
N VAL A 245 -32.45 -10.91 -5.32
CA VAL A 245 -33.78 -11.41 -5.18
C VAL A 245 -34.72 -10.20 -5.29
N ILE A 246 -35.58 -10.21 -6.30
CA ILE A 246 -36.55 -9.17 -6.62
C ILE A 246 -37.94 -9.73 -6.49
N HIS A 247 -38.97 -8.89 -6.55
CA HIS A 247 -40.38 -9.31 -6.43
C HIS A 247 -40.57 -10.24 -5.23
N LEU A 248 -40.22 -9.74 -4.04
CA LEU A 248 -40.26 -10.53 -2.80
C LEU A 248 -41.70 -11.08 -2.59
N VAL A 249 -41.79 -12.30 -2.08
CA VAL A 249 -43.06 -12.94 -1.78
C VAL A 249 -43.86 -12.11 -0.75
N GLU A 250 -45.19 -12.03 -0.86
CA GLU A 250 -46.04 -11.23 0.04
C GLU A 250 -45.87 -11.58 1.52
N SER A 251 -45.50 -12.83 1.82
CA SER A 251 -45.24 -13.32 3.18
C SER A 251 -43.85 -13.03 3.71
N PHE A 252 -43.00 -12.33 2.97
CA PHE A 252 -41.61 -12.04 3.35
C PHE A 252 -41.55 -11.20 4.63
N THR A 253 -40.67 -11.61 5.56
CA THR A 253 -40.36 -10.92 6.81
C THR A 253 -38.85 -10.78 7.03
N GLU A 254 -38.43 -9.82 7.86
CA GLU A 254 -37.01 -9.71 8.24
C GLU A 254 -36.48 -11.01 8.90
N GLY A 255 -37.32 -11.76 9.61
CA GLY A 255 -36.96 -13.06 10.19
C GLY A 255 -36.63 -14.14 9.15
N ASP A 256 -37.18 -14.03 7.93
CA ASP A 256 -36.87 -14.95 6.83
C ASP A 256 -35.52 -14.61 6.21
N LEU A 257 -35.12 -13.34 6.25
CA LEU A 257 -33.78 -12.89 5.84
C LEU A 257 -32.70 -13.49 6.76
N GLU A 258 -32.91 -13.47 8.08
CA GLU A 258 -31.98 -14.07 9.05
C GLU A 258 -31.84 -15.59 8.84
N LYS A 259 -32.96 -16.28 8.69
CA LYS A 259 -32.99 -17.73 8.39
C LYS A 259 -32.28 -18.06 7.07
N PHE A 260 -32.47 -17.24 6.05
CA PHE A 260 -31.82 -17.39 4.75
C PHE A 260 -30.31 -17.21 4.88
N ARG A 261 -29.89 -16.16 5.56
CA ARG A 261 -28.49 -15.87 5.86
C ARG A 261 -27.82 -17.03 6.60
N ASP A 262 -28.47 -17.59 7.65
CA ASP A 262 -27.99 -18.76 8.39
C ASP A 262 -27.84 -20.02 7.52
N LYS A 263 -28.72 -20.19 6.53
CA LYS A 263 -28.61 -21.30 5.57
C LYS A 263 -27.43 -21.12 4.61
N LEU A 264 -27.17 -19.90 4.15
CA LEU A 264 -26.03 -19.59 3.30
C LEU A 264 -24.70 -19.87 4.04
N MET A 265 -24.61 -19.47 5.31
CA MET A 265 -23.41 -19.72 6.14
C MET A 265 -23.09 -21.20 6.33
N LYS A 266 -24.06 -22.09 6.24
CA LYS A 266 -23.82 -23.54 6.33
C LYS A 266 -23.19 -24.13 5.07
N ILE A 267 -23.29 -23.43 3.94
CA ILE A 267 -22.83 -23.89 2.62
C ILE A 267 -21.72 -23.02 2.02
N GLY A 268 -21.33 -21.94 2.71
CA GLY A 268 -20.35 -20.99 2.24
C GLY A 268 -19.78 -20.10 3.33
N ASP A 269 -18.91 -19.20 2.94
CA ASP A 269 -18.39 -18.10 3.75
C ASP A 269 -18.51 -16.77 3.00
N SER A 270 -17.90 -15.68 3.55
CA SER A 270 -17.98 -14.33 2.98
C SER A 270 -19.41 -13.89 2.64
N VAL A 271 -20.38 -14.34 3.47
CA VAL A 271 -21.80 -14.10 3.22
C VAL A 271 -22.15 -12.65 3.53
N VAL A 272 -22.56 -11.90 2.51
CA VAL A 272 -23.13 -10.56 2.63
C VAL A 272 -24.54 -10.55 2.05
N VAL A 273 -25.51 -10.13 2.87
CA VAL A 273 -26.92 -10.04 2.49
C VAL A 273 -27.40 -8.62 2.80
N ALA A 274 -27.68 -7.86 1.78
CA ALA A 274 -28.16 -6.48 1.86
C ALA A 274 -29.61 -6.41 1.35
N HIS A 275 -30.55 -6.01 2.21
CA HIS A 275 -31.97 -5.90 1.91
C HIS A 275 -32.40 -4.43 1.77
N ASP A 276 -33.13 -4.10 0.74
CA ASP A 276 -33.89 -2.86 0.57
C ASP A 276 -35.39 -3.16 0.42
N ALA A 277 -36.21 -2.13 0.34
CA ALA A 277 -37.68 -2.28 0.32
C ALA A 277 -38.17 -3.28 -0.74
N ASP A 278 -37.57 -3.30 -1.93
CA ASP A 278 -38.02 -4.03 -3.09
C ASP A 278 -37.13 -5.20 -3.54
N PHE A 279 -35.95 -5.35 -2.94
CA PHE A 279 -35.01 -6.39 -3.35
C PHE A 279 -33.95 -6.74 -2.27
N ILE A 280 -33.35 -7.92 -2.42
CA ILE A 280 -32.22 -8.37 -1.60
C ILE A 280 -31.01 -8.57 -2.53
N LYS A 281 -29.85 -7.99 -2.19
CA LYS A 281 -28.56 -8.26 -2.83
C LYS A 281 -27.82 -9.30 -2.01
N ILE A 282 -27.32 -10.34 -2.66
CA ILE A 282 -26.59 -11.44 -2.05
C ILE A 282 -25.18 -11.53 -2.68
N HIS A 283 -24.19 -11.75 -1.81
CA HIS A 283 -22.87 -12.20 -2.17
C HIS A 283 -22.47 -13.35 -1.23
N VAL A 284 -21.96 -14.45 -1.77
CA VAL A 284 -21.51 -15.61 -0.99
C VAL A 284 -20.41 -16.37 -1.72
N HIS A 285 -19.37 -16.79 -1.00
CA HIS A 285 -18.41 -17.76 -1.48
C HIS A 285 -18.87 -19.16 -1.11
N THR A 286 -19.07 -20.04 -2.08
CA THR A 286 -19.61 -21.38 -1.85
C THR A 286 -19.09 -22.40 -2.86
N ASN A 287 -19.09 -23.68 -2.48
CA ASN A 287 -18.91 -24.79 -3.43
C ASN A 287 -20.26 -25.27 -4.03
N MET A 288 -21.36 -24.67 -3.62
CA MET A 288 -22.72 -25.09 -3.99
C MET A 288 -23.57 -23.90 -4.50
N PRO A 289 -23.14 -23.18 -5.57
CA PRO A 289 -23.84 -22.00 -6.06
C PRO A 289 -25.31 -22.28 -6.40
N GLY A 290 -25.61 -23.39 -7.03
CA GLY A 290 -26.98 -23.79 -7.31
C GLY A 290 -27.85 -23.95 -6.06
N LYS A 291 -27.25 -24.36 -4.93
CA LYS A 291 -27.98 -24.45 -3.64
C LYS A 291 -28.28 -23.07 -3.07
N ALA A 292 -27.35 -22.13 -3.19
CA ALA A 292 -27.54 -20.75 -2.78
C ALA A 292 -28.71 -20.11 -3.55
N LEU A 293 -28.74 -20.27 -4.87
CA LEU A 293 -29.83 -19.79 -5.72
C LEU A 293 -31.16 -20.46 -5.38
N GLN A 294 -31.16 -21.78 -5.14
CA GLN A 294 -32.37 -22.50 -4.76
C GLN A 294 -32.96 -22.02 -3.43
N LEU A 295 -32.10 -21.69 -2.46
CA LEU A 295 -32.54 -21.12 -1.18
C LEU A 295 -33.15 -19.73 -1.36
N ALA A 296 -32.62 -18.93 -2.29
CA ALA A 296 -33.06 -17.58 -2.55
C ALA A 296 -34.42 -17.53 -3.26
N LEU A 297 -34.74 -18.50 -4.13
CA LEU A 297 -36.04 -18.61 -4.82
C LEU A 297 -37.25 -18.73 -3.87
N CYS A 298 -37.03 -19.11 -2.61
CA CYS A 298 -38.05 -19.09 -1.60
C CYS A 298 -38.44 -17.68 -1.12
N LEU A 299 -37.63 -16.67 -1.44
CA LEU A 299 -37.82 -15.29 -1.01
C LEU A 299 -38.42 -14.40 -2.11
N GLY A 300 -38.22 -14.77 -3.38
CA GLY A 300 -38.64 -14.00 -4.55
C GLY A 300 -38.01 -14.51 -5.85
N GLU A 301 -38.01 -13.69 -6.87
CA GLU A 301 -37.44 -13.98 -8.18
C GLU A 301 -35.93 -13.60 -8.22
N LEU A 302 -35.12 -14.38 -8.98
CA LEU A 302 -33.70 -14.09 -9.14
C LEU A 302 -33.45 -13.13 -10.31
N ASP A 303 -32.56 -12.17 -10.09
CA ASP A 303 -32.06 -11.25 -11.12
C ASP A 303 -30.54 -11.08 -11.03
N LYS A 304 -29.89 -10.75 -12.15
CA LYS A 304 -28.45 -10.46 -12.29
C LYS A 304 -27.55 -11.51 -11.60
N VAL A 305 -27.84 -12.78 -11.85
CA VAL A 305 -27.04 -13.88 -11.31
C VAL A 305 -25.65 -13.87 -11.94
N LYS A 306 -24.62 -13.79 -11.10
CA LYS A 306 -23.21 -13.89 -11.47
C LYS A 306 -22.56 -15.00 -10.64
N ILE A 307 -21.87 -15.93 -11.30
CA ILE A 307 -21.12 -17.00 -10.65
C ILE A 307 -19.73 -17.01 -11.27
N GLU A 308 -18.69 -16.80 -10.47
CA GLU A 308 -17.30 -16.83 -10.90
C GLU A 308 -16.55 -17.97 -10.21
N ASN A 309 -15.73 -18.69 -10.98
CA ASN A 309 -14.91 -19.76 -10.44
C ASN A 309 -13.56 -19.19 -10.01
N MET A 310 -13.42 -18.88 -8.72
CA MET A 310 -12.18 -18.34 -8.14
C MET A 310 -10.98 -19.29 -8.29
N ARG A 311 -11.20 -20.62 -8.34
CA ARG A 311 -10.12 -21.59 -8.60
C ARG A 311 -9.58 -21.47 -10.02
N GLU A 312 -10.44 -21.16 -10.99
CA GLU A 312 -10.02 -20.99 -12.38
C GLU A 312 -9.29 -19.67 -12.59
N GLN A 313 -9.77 -18.59 -11.96
CA GLN A 313 -9.06 -17.30 -11.93
C GLN A 313 -7.65 -17.47 -11.37
N ASN A 314 -7.54 -18.21 -10.27
CA ASN A 314 -6.27 -18.55 -9.67
C ASN A 314 -5.35 -19.38 -10.59
N ARG A 315 -5.89 -20.42 -11.24
CA ARG A 315 -5.10 -21.19 -12.23
C ARG A 315 -4.56 -20.31 -13.34
N ALA A 316 -5.38 -19.39 -13.85
CA ALA A 316 -4.96 -18.47 -14.89
C ALA A 316 -3.83 -17.54 -14.41
N ILE A 317 -3.88 -17.06 -13.15
CA ILE A 317 -2.81 -16.28 -12.53
C ILE A 317 -1.53 -17.13 -12.44
N GLN A 318 -1.62 -18.37 -11.93
CA GLN A 318 -0.46 -19.26 -11.84
C GLN A 318 0.14 -19.62 -13.20
N GLU A 319 -0.69 -19.81 -14.21
CA GLU A 319 -0.21 -20.04 -15.57
C GLU A 319 0.51 -18.82 -16.14
N ASN A 320 0.03 -17.60 -15.85
CA ASN A 320 0.69 -16.36 -16.23
C ASN A 320 2.04 -16.18 -15.51
N ILE A 321 2.10 -16.47 -14.20
CA ILE A 321 3.34 -16.45 -13.42
C ILE A 321 4.36 -17.42 -14.05
N LYS A 322 3.97 -18.66 -14.34
CA LYS A 322 4.84 -19.65 -14.98
C LYS A 322 5.28 -19.24 -16.40
N LYS A 323 4.39 -18.62 -17.15
CA LYS A 323 4.69 -18.16 -18.52
C LYS A 323 5.70 -17.02 -18.55
N ASN A 324 5.71 -16.16 -17.51
CA ASN A 324 6.59 -15.01 -17.37
C ASN A 324 7.82 -15.31 -16.51
N GLU A 325 8.06 -16.58 -16.14
CA GLU A 325 9.23 -16.98 -15.36
C GLU A 325 10.52 -16.72 -16.15
N THR A 326 11.44 -15.97 -15.54
CA THR A 326 12.77 -15.70 -16.10
C THR A 326 13.78 -16.76 -15.64
N GLU A 327 14.93 -16.86 -16.33
CA GLU A 327 15.99 -17.79 -15.92
C GLU A 327 16.71 -17.27 -14.66
N ASN A 328 17.03 -15.97 -14.60
CA ASN A 328 17.76 -15.34 -13.52
C ASN A 328 17.13 -13.99 -13.15
N ALA A 329 17.14 -13.64 -11.88
CA ALA A 329 16.79 -12.32 -11.39
C ALA A 329 17.65 -11.92 -10.20
N MET A 330 17.72 -10.61 -9.91
CA MET A 330 18.39 -10.07 -8.74
C MET A 330 17.39 -9.38 -7.81
N VAL A 331 17.59 -9.58 -6.52
CA VAL A 331 16.87 -8.92 -5.42
C VAL A 331 17.90 -8.19 -4.55
N ALA A 332 17.68 -6.92 -4.25
CA ALA A 332 18.58 -6.16 -3.39
C ALA A 332 17.81 -5.49 -2.25
N VAL A 333 18.44 -5.42 -1.08
CA VAL A 333 18.00 -4.53 0.00
C VAL A 333 18.62 -3.16 -0.23
N SER A 334 17.79 -2.12 -0.24
CA SER A 334 18.23 -0.75 -0.53
C SER A 334 17.50 0.27 0.34
N ALA A 335 18.08 1.45 0.48
CA ALA A 335 17.50 2.59 1.18
C ALA A 335 17.88 3.89 0.46
N GLY A 336 16.86 4.63 0.03
CA GLY A 336 16.98 5.87 -0.72
C GLY A 336 16.60 5.70 -2.20
N GLU A 337 15.75 6.59 -2.69
CA GLU A 337 15.19 6.52 -4.06
C GLU A 337 16.27 6.54 -5.16
N GLY A 338 17.32 7.33 -4.95
CA GLY A 338 18.45 7.36 -5.88
C GLY A 338 19.21 6.03 -5.89
N MET A 339 19.46 5.44 -4.72
CA MET A 339 20.09 4.12 -4.62
C MET A 339 19.21 3.03 -5.27
N ASP A 340 17.90 3.10 -5.11
CA ASP A 340 16.94 2.17 -5.73
C ASP A 340 17.00 2.28 -7.27
N SER A 341 17.09 3.50 -7.78
CA SER A 341 17.27 3.78 -9.21
C SER A 341 18.56 3.21 -9.76
N GLU A 342 19.67 3.37 -9.04
CA GLU A 342 20.97 2.83 -9.41
C GLU A 342 20.98 1.29 -9.43
N PHE A 343 20.39 0.64 -8.41
CA PHE A 343 20.23 -0.82 -8.40
C PHE A 343 19.36 -1.30 -9.56
N THR A 344 18.26 -0.59 -9.83
CA THR A 344 17.38 -0.92 -10.97
C THR A 344 18.12 -0.76 -12.30
N GLY A 345 18.92 0.31 -12.46
CA GLY A 345 19.79 0.54 -13.61
C GLY A 345 20.86 -0.55 -13.79
N ALA A 346 21.33 -1.13 -12.69
CA ALA A 346 22.23 -2.28 -12.68
C ALA A 346 21.54 -3.63 -12.94
N GLY A 347 20.22 -3.64 -13.21
CA GLY A 347 19.45 -4.84 -13.56
C GLY A 347 18.84 -5.58 -12.37
N VAL A 348 18.77 -4.96 -11.19
CA VAL A 348 18.04 -5.53 -10.05
C VAL A 348 16.54 -5.39 -10.31
N GLY A 349 15.83 -6.51 -10.38
CA GLY A 349 14.41 -6.56 -10.70
C GLY A 349 13.49 -6.31 -9.50
N VAL A 350 13.96 -6.56 -8.28
CA VAL A 350 13.17 -6.38 -7.06
C VAL A 350 14.02 -5.70 -5.99
N ILE A 351 13.51 -4.59 -5.46
CA ILE A 351 14.13 -3.86 -4.35
C ILE A 351 13.33 -4.12 -3.07
N ILE A 352 14.02 -4.35 -1.98
CA ILE A 352 13.46 -4.43 -0.63
C ILE A 352 13.87 -3.14 0.09
N SER A 353 12.91 -2.27 0.36
CA SER A 353 13.18 -1.02 1.10
C SER A 353 13.55 -1.32 2.55
N GLY A 354 14.66 -0.74 3.04
CA GLY A 354 15.14 -0.88 4.42
C GLY A 354 16.64 -1.12 4.55
N GLY A 355 17.04 -1.73 5.64
CA GLY A 355 18.43 -2.19 5.83
C GLY A 355 19.32 -1.34 6.73
N GLN A 356 18.92 -0.12 7.11
CA GLN A 356 19.71 0.73 8.03
C GLN A 356 19.02 0.92 9.38
N THR A 357 17.71 1.18 9.40
CA THR A 357 16.92 1.34 10.63
C THR A 357 15.93 0.22 10.85
N MET A 358 15.45 -0.42 9.77
CA MET A 358 14.57 -1.59 9.81
C MET A 358 15.13 -2.69 8.91
N ASN A 359 15.64 -3.75 9.54
CA ASN A 359 16.05 -4.94 8.80
C ASN A 359 14.81 -5.68 8.30
N PRO A 360 14.73 -6.03 7.01
CA PRO A 360 13.63 -6.83 6.49
C PRO A 360 13.55 -8.19 7.20
N SER A 361 12.33 -8.66 7.43
CA SER A 361 12.11 -9.99 8.00
C SER A 361 12.46 -11.10 6.99
N ILE A 362 12.64 -12.34 7.49
CA ILE A 362 12.81 -13.51 6.62
C ILE A 362 11.64 -13.63 5.64
N ASP A 363 10.41 -13.36 6.09
CA ASP A 363 9.21 -13.40 5.27
C ASP A 363 9.22 -12.32 4.17
N THR A 364 9.63 -11.09 4.50
CA THR A 364 9.79 -10.00 3.51
C THR A 364 10.77 -10.40 2.40
N ILE A 365 11.91 -10.99 2.78
CA ILE A 365 12.90 -11.44 1.80
C ILE A 365 12.36 -12.62 0.98
N ALA A 366 11.65 -13.57 1.60
CA ALA A 366 11.04 -14.70 0.90
C ALA A 366 9.97 -14.23 -0.11
N LYS A 367 9.17 -13.21 0.24
CA LYS A 367 8.21 -12.57 -0.68
C LYS A 367 8.92 -11.93 -1.88
N ALA A 368 9.99 -11.19 -1.64
CA ALA A 368 10.78 -10.57 -2.71
C ALA A 368 11.43 -11.61 -3.65
N ILE A 369 11.90 -12.74 -3.10
CA ILE A 369 12.41 -13.87 -3.89
C ILE A 369 11.30 -14.45 -4.79
N ARG A 370 10.10 -14.63 -4.26
CA ARG A 370 8.95 -15.10 -5.05
C ARG A 370 8.56 -14.10 -6.13
N LYS A 371 8.50 -12.80 -5.78
CA LYS A 371 8.20 -11.69 -6.68
C LYS A 371 9.16 -11.61 -7.88
N ALA A 372 10.42 -11.93 -7.68
CA ALA A 372 11.43 -11.94 -8.73
C ALA A 372 11.11 -12.93 -9.87
N ASN A 373 10.22 -13.88 -9.63
CA ASN A 373 9.67 -14.84 -10.58
C ASN A 373 10.72 -15.46 -11.53
N ALA A 374 11.83 -15.91 -10.95
CA ALA A 374 12.96 -16.49 -11.68
C ALA A 374 13.33 -17.86 -11.12
N ARG A 375 13.95 -18.70 -11.94
CA ARG A 375 14.49 -19.99 -11.50
C ARG A 375 15.66 -19.84 -10.56
N ASN A 376 16.55 -18.88 -10.88
CA ASN A 376 17.70 -18.54 -10.06
C ASN A 376 17.56 -17.10 -9.58
N VAL A 377 17.60 -16.88 -8.26
CA VAL A 377 17.46 -15.55 -7.66
C VAL A 377 18.72 -15.20 -6.88
N PHE A 378 19.40 -14.13 -7.29
CA PHE A 378 20.55 -13.58 -6.57
C PHE A 378 20.06 -12.56 -5.56
N VAL A 379 20.37 -12.75 -4.28
CA VAL A 379 19.97 -11.83 -3.20
C VAL A 379 21.17 -11.06 -2.71
N LEU A 380 21.07 -9.72 -2.70
CA LEU A 380 22.06 -8.76 -2.24
C LEU A 380 21.58 -8.12 -0.92
N PRO A 381 21.99 -8.62 0.25
CA PRO A 381 21.50 -8.13 1.55
C PRO A 381 21.98 -6.71 1.90
N ASN A 382 23.16 -6.31 1.43
CA ASN A 382 23.77 -4.99 1.58
C ASN A 382 23.96 -4.51 3.05
N ASN A 383 23.76 -5.43 3.99
CA ASN A 383 23.96 -5.21 5.41
C ASN A 383 24.31 -6.55 6.09
N SER A 384 25.36 -6.55 6.93
CA SER A 384 25.79 -7.77 7.64
C SER A 384 24.69 -8.40 8.52
N ASN A 385 23.76 -7.58 9.05
CA ASN A 385 22.66 -8.05 9.90
C ASN A 385 21.56 -8.77 9.12
N ILE A 386 21.50 -8.59 7.79
CA ILE A 386 20.46 -9.16 6.92
C ILE A 386 20.94 -10.47 6.28
N ILE A 387 22.26 -10.72 6.18
CA ILE A 387 22.81 -11.90 5.50
C ILE A 387 22.19 -13.20 6.03
N MET A 388 22.09 -13.33 7.35
CA MET A 388 21.54 -14.55 7.98
C MET A 388 20.03 -14.71 7.66
N ALA A 389 19.27 -13.62 7.68
CA ALA A 389 17.85 -13.65 7.31
C ALA A 389 17.66 -14.02 5.83
N ALA A 390 18.52 -13.49 4.94
CA ALA A 390 18.52 -13.85 3.52
C ALA A 390 18.86 -15.33 3.28
N GLN A 391 19.81 -15.88 4.02
CA GLN A 391 20.15 -17.31 3.95
C GLN A 391 18.99 -18.21 4.42
N GLN A 392 18.30 -17.83 5.50
CA GLN A 392 17.13 -18.57 5.98
C GLN A 392 15.96 -18.46 5.00
N ALA A 393 15.73 -17.28 4.40
CA ALA A 393 14.71 -17.14 3.36
C ALA A 393 15.03 -17.99 2.11
N ALA A 394 16.31 -18.11 1.76
CA ALA A 394 16.76 -18.99 0.69
C ALA A 394 16.47 -20.48 0.96
N GLU A 395 16.66 -20.94 2.21
CA GLU A 395 16.37 -22.33 2.62
C GLU A 395 14.86 -22.65 2.58
N LEU A 396 14.00 -21.65 2.78
CA LEU A 396 12.55 -21.80 2.73
C LEU A 396 11.97 -21.71 1.31
N SER A 397 12.78 -21.31 0.33
CA SER A 397 12.36 -21.11 -1.05
C SER A 397 12.41 -22.40 -1.87
N ASP A 398 11.45 -22.60 -2.78
CA ASP A 398 11.46 -23.63 -3.81
C ASP A 398 12.32 -23.26 -5.04
N ARG A 399 12.89 -22.03 -5.05
CA ARG A 399 13.76 -21.51 -6.11
C ARG A 399 15.24 -21.79 -5.80
N ASN A 400 16.09 -21.74 -6.82
CA ASN A 400 17.53 -21.72 -6.61
C ASN A 400 17.99 -20.34 -6.18
N VAL A 401 18.06 -20.09 -4.87
CA VAL A 401 18.43 -18.78 -4.32
C VAL A 401 19.90 -18.74 -3.96
N ILE A 402 20.57 -17.72 -4.46
CA ILE A 402 22.02 -17.50 -4.29
C ILE A 402 22.23 -16.19 -3.53
N VAL A 403 22.54 -16.26 -2.25
CA VAL A 403 22.84 -15.09 -1.43
C VAL A 403 24.29 -14.67 -1.66
N ILE A 404 24.50 -13.46 -2.18
CA ILE A 404 25.82 -12.82 -2.29
C ILE A 404 26.05 -12.05 -0.99
N PRO A 405 27.04 -12.38 -0.16
CA PRO A 405 27.12 -11.89 1.22
C PRO A 405 27.66 -10.45 1.31
N THR A 406 26.96 -9.52 0.64
CA THR A 406 27.28 -8.09 0.63
C THR A 406 26.93 -7.47 1.99
N LYS A 407 27.87 -6.69 2.56
CA LYS A 407 27.79 -6.09 3.89
C LYS A 407 27.53 -4.59 3.84
N THR A 408 27.65 -3.98 2.68
CA THR A 408 27.45 -2.55 2.45
C THR A 408 26.71 -2.34 1.12
N MET A 409 26.10 -1.16 0.97
CA MET A 409 25.42 -0.76 -0.27
C MET A 409 26.38 -0.79 -1.47
N MET A 410 27.61 -0.32 -1.27
CA MET A 410 28.62 -0.28 -2.34
C MET A 410 29.06 -1.68 -2.77
N GLN A 411 29.17 -2.63 -1.83
CA GLN A 411 29.43 -4.03 -2.17
C GLN A 411 28.28 -4.63 -3.00
N GLY A 412 27.02 -4.28 -2.66
CA GLY A 412 25.87 -4.70 -3.43
C GLY A 412 25.86 -4.13 -4.83
N MET A 413 26.15 -2.85 -4.97
CA MET A 413 26.21 -2.17 -6.26
C MET A 413 27.29 -2.78 -7.15
N ALA A 414 28.51 -2.94 -6.66
CA ALA A 414 29.59 -3.60 -7.41
C ALA A 414 29.22 -5.04 -7.80
N ALA A 415 28.55 -5.78 -6.92
CA ALA A 415 28.06 -7.12 -7.23
C ALA A 415 27.00 -7.10 -8.34
N ALA A 416 26.02 -6.19 -8.27
CA ALA A 416 24.98 -6.06 -9.28
C ALA A 416 25.55 -5.70 -10.66
N MET A 417 26.46 -4.75 -10.72
CA MET A 417 27.14 -4.35 -11.96
C MET A 417 28.01 -5.48 -12.56
N ALA A 418 28.51 -6.41 -11.74
CA ALA A 418 29.30 -7.55 -12.21
C ALA A 418 28.44 -8.71 -12.75
N TYR A 419 27.12 -8.67 -12.57
CA TYR A 419 26.21 -9.68 -13.10
C TYR A 419 26.19 -9.63 -14.62
N ALA A 420 26.11 -10.81 -15.26
CA ALA A 420 25.98 -10.94 -16.71
C ALA A 420 24.95 -12.04 -17.05
N PRO A 421 23.85 -11.66 -17.72
CA PRO A 421 22.72 -12.56 -17.97
C PRO A 421 23.07 -13.86 -18.72
N GLU A 422 24.11 -13.81 -19.57
CA GLU A 422 24.58 -14.92 -20.37
C GLU A 422 25.38 -15.98 -19.61
N ASN A 423 25.79 -15.69 -18.38
CA ASN A 423 26.59 -16.61 -17.57
C ASN A 423 25.72 -17.58 -16.76
N THR A 424 26.30 -18.75 -16.44
CA THR A 424 25.65 -19.67 -15.49
C THR A 424 25.57 -19.05 -14.08
N PRO A 425 24.62 -19.49 -13.23
CA PRO A 425 24.49 -19.01 -11.87
C PRO A 425 25.79 -19.08 -11.05
N GLU A 426 26.56 -20.15 -11.20
CA GLU A 426 27.83 -20.35 -10.50
C GLU A 426 28.92 -19.38 -10.96
N VAL A 427 28.96 -19.06 -12.24
CA VAL A 427 29.89 -18.07 -12.81
C VAL A 427 29.52 -16.67 -12.31
N ASN A 428 28.24 -16.32 -12.37
CA ASN A 428 27.74 -15.05 -11.85
C ASN A 428 28.01 -14.90 -10.36
N ARG A 429 27.71 -15.91 -9.55
CA ARG A 429 28.05 -15.91 -8.13
C ARG A 429 29.50 -15.52 -7.87
N LYS A 430 30.44 -16.21 -8.52
CA LYS A 430 31.89 -15.94 -8.33
C LYS A 430 32.28 -14.53 -8.78
N ARG A 431 31.70 -14.04 -9.89
CA ARG A 431 31.97 -12.69 -10.40
C ARG A 431 31.47 -11.63 -9.42
N MET A 432 30.23 -11.78 -8.96
CA MET A 432 29.56 -10.87 -8.02
C MET A 432 30.29 -10.85 -6.67
N GLU A 433 30.63 -12.02 -6.12
CA GLU A 433 31.39 -12.13 -4.86
C GLU A 433 32.78 -11.46 -5.00
N LYS A 434 33.46 -11.65 -6.14
CA LYS A 434 34.74 -11.02 -6.41
C LYS A 434 34.65 -9.49 -6.52
N ALA A 435 33.63 -8.99 -7.21
CA ALA A 435 33.40 -7.54 -7.34
C ALA A 435 33.09 -6.92 -5.96
N ALA A 436 32.19 -7.53 -5.19
CA ALA A 436 31.90 -7.09 -3.82
C ALA A 436 33.13 -7.07 -2.90
N ALA A 437 34.06 -7.99 -3.09
CA ALA A 437 35.28 -8.05 -2.28
C ALA A 437 36.36 -7.00 -2.69
N ASN A 438 36.31 -6.51 -3.92
CA ASN A 438 37.28 -5.56 -4.45
C ASN A 438 36.95 -4.10 -4.17
N VAL A 439 35.65 -3.76 -4.00
CA VAL A 439 35.24 -2.39 -3.71
C VAL A 439 35.53 -2.02 -2.26
N VAL A 440 36.13 -0.85 -2.06
CA VAL A 440 36.27 -0.25 -0.72
C VAL A 440 35.03 0.61 -0.46
N SER A 441 34.35 0.30 0.63
CA SER A 441 33.09 0.98 0.98
C SER A 441 33.30 2.03 2.05
N GLY A 442 32.81 3.24 1.81
CA GLY A 442 32.74 4.32 2.78
C GLY A 442 31.30 4.69 3.12
N ALA A 443 31.09 5.19 4.35
CA ALA A 443 29.84 5.80 4.76
C ALA A 443 30.11 6.94 5.73
N VAL A 444 29.39 8.05 5.59
CA VAL A 444 29.50 9.23 6.45
C VAL A 444 28.16 9.50 7.14
N THR A 445 28.19 9.52 8.47
CA THR A 445 27.00 9.73 9.31
C THR A 445 27.36 10.48 10.60
N TYR A 446 26.45 10.61 11.53
CA TYR A 446 26.69 11.27 12.83
C TYR A 446 26.70 10.25 13.99
N ALA A 447 27.44 10.57 15.03
CA ALA A 447 27.51 9.77 16.25
C ALA A 447 26.27 9.97 17.11
N VAL A 448 25.56 8.87 17.43
CA VAL A 448 24.33 8.92 18.27
C VAL A 448 24.61 8.94 19.78
N ARG A 449 25.85 8.63 20.18
CA ARG A 449 26.31 8.61 21.59
C ARG A 449 27.81 8.88 21.67
N ASP A 450 28.27 9.29 22.87
CA ASP A 450 29.69 9.36 23.16
C ASP A 450 30.31 7.97 23.15
N THR A 451 31.46 7.84 22.50
CA THR A 451 32.22 6.59 22.44
C THR A 451 33.71 6.85 22.20
N SER A 452 34.53 5.84 22.37
CA SER A 452 35.92 5.86 21.91
C SER A 452 36.24 4.59 21.15
N CYS A 453 36.86 4.71 19.98
CA CYS A 453 37.18 3.59 19.12
C CYS A 453 38.52 3.89 18.38
N ASN A 454 39.41 2.92 18.30
CA ASN A 454 40.69 3.03 17.59
C ASN A 454 41.52 4.27 18.00
N GLY A 455 41.47 4.69 19.27
CA GLY A 455 42.19 5.86 19.77
C GLY A 455 41.51 7.21 19.44
N LEU A 456 40.34 7.21 18.80
CA LEU A 456 39.55 8.39 18.50
C LEU A 456 38.50 8.59 19.61
N THR A 457 38.40 9.78 20.16
CA THR A 457 37.33 10.19 21.06
C THR A 457 36.22 10.81 20.23
N ILE A 458 35.03 10.31 20.37
CA ILE A 458 33.84 10.67 19.58
C ILE A 458 32.76 11.17 20.53
N ALA A 459 32.33 12.40 20.37
CA ALA A 459 31.19 12.96 21.10
C ALA A 459 29.90 12.74 20.30
N LYS A 460 28.79 12.69 21.03
CA LYS A 460 27.46 12.67 20.39
C LYS A 460 27.28 13.87 19.47
N GLY A 461 26.89 13.62 18.22
CA GLY A 461 26.71 14.63 17.18
C GLY A 461 27.98 14.89 16.34
N ASP A 462 29.15 14.33 16.68
CA ASP A 462 30.30 14.36 15.78
C ASP A 462 30.01 13.60 14.50
N ILE A 463 30.58 14.07 13.38
CA ILE A 463 30.47 13.37 12.10
C ILE A 463 31.54 12.28 12.03
N ILE A 464 31.12 11.07 11.72
CA ILE A 464 31.96 9.89 11.65
C ILE A 464 32.00 9.33 10.22
N GLY A 465 33.16 8.97 9.77
CA GLY A 465 33.41 8.24 8.53
C GLY A 465 33.73 6.78 8.81
N LEU A 466 33.04 5.90 8.14
CA LEU A 466 33.18 4.45 8.23
C LEU A 466 33.88 3.93 6.97
N LYS A 467 34.96 3.16 7.10
CA LYS A 467 35.60 2.38 6.04
C LYS A 467 35.27 0.91 6.29
N ASP A 468 34.57 0.26 5.35
CA ASP A 468 34.11 -1.15 5.49
C ASP A 468 33.44 -1.44 6.83
N ASN A 469 32.54 -0.54 7.25
CA ASN A 469 31.80 -0.55 8.53
C ASN A 469 32.66 -0.31 9.80
N ALA A 470 33.95 -0.01 9.69
CA ALA A 470 34.79 0.38 10.82
C ALA A 470 34.98 1.89 10.87
N ILE A 471 34.94 2.51 12.07
CA ILE A 471 35.19 3.94 12.23
C ILE A 471 36.63 4.25 11.81
N ALA A 472 36.76 5.06 10.77
CA ALA A 472 38.03 5.47 10.20
C ALA A 472 38.31 6.96 10.35
N SER A 473 37.32 7.83 10.28
CA SER A 473 37.50 9.28 10.44
C SER A 473 36.47 9.88 11.39
N VAL A 474 36.80 11.02 11.98
CA VAL A 474 35.94 11.85 12.83
C VAL A 474 36.16 13.29 12.45
N GLY A 475 35.12 14.06 12.25
CA GLY A 475 35.15 15.48 11.93
C GLY A 475 34.08 16.27 12.66
N LYS A 476 34.22 17.58 12.65
CA LYS A 476 33.18 18.51 13.16
C LYS A 476 32.23 18.91 12.05
N THR A 477 32.63 18.79 10.81
CA THR A 477 31.81 19.01 9.62
C THR A 477 31.74 17.76 8.77
N VAL A 478 30.73 17.68 7.91
CA VAL A 478 30.55 16.56 6.98
C VAL A 478 31.71 16.52 5.97
N GLU A 479 32.12 17.69 5.50
CA GLU A 479 33.19 17.83 4.52
C GLU A 479 34.53 17.32 5.08
N ASP A 480 34.90 17.73 6.30
CA ASP A 480 36.19 17.33 6.92
C ASP A 480 36.25 15.81 7.19
N ALA A 481 35.11 15.26 7.70
CA ALA A 481 34.99 13.82 7.95
C ALA A 481 35.06 13.00 6.65
N THR A 482 34.40 13.49 5.58
CA THR A 482 34.36 12.83 4.28
C THR A 482 35.74 12.89 3.60
N LEU A 483 36.37 14.05 3.58
CA LEU A 483 37.71 14.21 2.99
C LEU A 483 38.74 13.29 3.67
N SER A 484 38.77 13.29 5.03
CA SER A 484 39.64 12.39 5.78
C SER A 484 39.33 10.92 5.56
N LEU A 485 38.06 10.56 5.33
CA LEU A 485 37.65 9.19 5.01
C LEU A 485 38.18 8.79 3.63
N VAL A 486 37.96 9.62 2.61
CA VAL A 486 38.41 9.35 1.22
C VAL A 486 39.91 9.18 1.16
N GLU A 487 40.69 10.03 1.85
CA GLU A 487 42.15 9.87 1.96
C GLU A 487 42.52 8.47 2.47
N LYS A 488 41.85 8.00 3.52
CA LYS A 488 42.12 6.67 4.11
C LYS A 488 41.62 5.52 3.24
N MET A 489 40.57 5.74 2.42
CA MET A 489 40.10 4.73 1.48
C MET A 489 41.06 4.55 0.30
N LEU A 490 41.73 5.61 -0.10
CA LEU A 490 42.70 5.65 -1.20
C LEU A 490 44.11 5.17 -0.82
N GLU A 491 44.41 4.98 0.48
CA GLU A 491 45.73 4.50 0.93
C GLU A 491 46.12 3.21 0.19
N GLY A 492 47.25 3.30 -0.56
CA GLY A 492 47.82 2.18 -1.33
C GLY A 492 47.23 1.99 -2.73
N ARG A 493 46.46 2.97 -3.24
CA ARG A 493 45.91 2.98 -4.60
C ARG A 493 46.48 4.19 -5.37
N GLU A 494 47.01 3.96 -6.57
CA GLU A 494 47.64 5.01 -7.40
C GLU A 494 46.65 5.64 -8.38
N GLU A 495 45.65 4.90 -8.86
CA GLU A 495 44.54 5.38 -9.71
C GLU A 495 43.26 4.80 -9.17
N ALA A 496 42.27 5.64 -8.84
CA ALA A 496 41.00 5.18 -8.34
C ALA A 496 39.86 6.11 -8.75
N MET A 497 38.71 5.50 -9.06
CA MET A 497 37.44 6.21 -9.21
C MET A 497 36.71 6.22 -7.87
N VAL A 498 36.28 7.41 -7.45
CA VAL A 498 35.51 7.60 -6.23
C VAL A 498 34.09 8.05 -6.61
N THR A 499 33.11 7.29 -6.21
CA THR A 499 31.70 7.69 -6.37
C THR A 499 31.14 8.10 -5.01
N LEU A 500 30.57 9.30 -4.93
CA LEU A 500 29.89 9.86 -3.76
C LEU A 500 28.39 9.82 -3.98
N TYR A 501 27.68 8.95 -3.27
CA TYR A 501 26.20 8.94 -3.27
C TYR A 501 25.72 9.81 -2.11
N PHE A 502 25.16 10.99 -2.40
CA PHE A 502 24.69 11.92 -1.38
C PHE A 502 23.26 11.62 -0.91
N GLY A 503 23.04 11.71 0.41
CA GLY A 503 21.76 11.43 1.06
C GLY A 503 20.83 12.62 1.16
N GLU A 504 19.64 12.41 1.75
CA GLU A 504 18.58 13.43 1.92
C GLU A 504 19.05 14.72 2.61
N GLY A 505 20.09 14.66 3.45
CA GLY A 505 20.61 15.80 4.19
C GLY A 505 21.68 16.62 3.43
N VAL A 506 21.92 16.36 2.15
CA VAL A 506 22.96 17.01 1.33
C VAL A 506 22.37 17.47 0.00
N THR A 507 22.62 18.74 -0.37
CA THR A 507 22.20 19.24 -1.68
C THR A 507 23.22 18.90 -2.76
N GLU A 508 22.80 18.91 -4.02
CA GLU A 508 23.67 18.67 -5.16
C GLU A 508 24.83 19.67 -5.23
N GLU A 509 24.57 20.95 -4.90
CA GLU A 509 25.61 21.98 -4.84
C GLU A 509 26.67 21.63 -3.80
N GLN A 510 26.26 21.20 -2.60
CA GLN A 510 27.19 20.79 -1.53
C GLN A 510 28.02 19.56 -1.93
N ALA A 511 27.40 18.60 -2.61
CA ALA A 511 28.10 17.40 -3.09
C ALA A 511 29.13 17.74 -4.17
N ASN A 512 28.80 18.65 -5.09
CA ASN A 512 29.71 19.13 -6.13
C ASN A 512 30.88 19.95 -5.55
N GLU A 513 30.60 20.87 -4.61
CA GLU A 513 31.65 21.63 -3.91
C GLU A 513 32.61 20.71 -3.15
N LEU A 514 32.09 19.67 -2.49
CA LEU A 514 32.91 18.68 -1.81
C LEU A 514 33.78 17.89 -2.82
N SER A 515 33.22 17.48 -3.94
CA SER A 515 33.92 16.77 -5.01
C SER A 515 35.08 17.61 -5.55
N GLU A 516 34.87 18.91 -5.81
CA GLU A 516 35.92 19.84 -6.22
C GLU A 516 37.05 19.98 -5.16
N ARG A 517 36.69 20.08 -3.89
CA ARG A 517 37.63 20.16 -2.77
C ARG A 517 38.48 18.88 -2.63
N ILE A 518 37.88 17.71 -2.85
CA ILE A 518 38.58 16.43 -2.81
C ILE A 518 39.54 16.34 -4.01
N MET A 519 39.10 16.66 -5.23
CA MET A 519 39.95 16.68 -6.44
C MET A 519 41.13 17.68 -6.32
N ALA A 520 40.88 18.85 -5.73
CA ALA A 520 41.97 19.83 -5.50
C ALA A 520 43.07 19.30 -4.55
N LYS A 521 42.70 18.39 -3.63
CA LYS A 521 43.62 17.80 -2.66
C LYS A 521 44.26 16.48 -3.15
N LEU A 522 43.50 15.76 -4.00
CA LEU A 522 43.85 14.45 -4.55
C LEU A 522 43.71 14.49 -6.09
N PRO A 523 44.63 15.14 -6.80
CA PRO A 523 44.48 15.47 -8.23
C PRO A 523 44.48 14.24 -9.15
N ASP A 524 44.95 13.09 -8.70
CA ASP A 524 45.03 11.85 -9.47
C ASP A 524 43.75 10.98 -9.28
N THR A 525 42.68 11.55 -8.64
CA THR A 525 41.45 10.84 -8.34
C THR A 525 40.31 11.39 -9.16
N GLU A 526 39.58 10.54 -9.87
CA GLU A 526 38.32 10.89 -10.54
C GLU A 526 37.15 10.76 -9.56
N ILE A 527 36.31 11.81 -9.46
CA ILE A 527 35.22 11.83 -8.50
C ILE A 527 33.91 12.15 -9.20
N ILE A 528 32.87 11.33 -8.91
CA ILE A 528 31.52 11.53 -9.39
C ILE A 528 30.56 11.62 -8.19
N ALA A 529 29.70 12.63 -8.15
CA ALA A 529 28.63 12.75 -7.18
C ALA A 529 27.29 12.34 -7.80
N ILE A 530 26.54 11.45 -7.13
CA ILE A 530 25.28 10.90 -7.58
C ILE A 530 24.23 11.06 -6.46
N PRO A 531 22.99 11.48 -6.76
CA PRO A 531 21.93 11.51 -5.77
C PRO A 531 21.57 10.09 -5.31
N GLY A 532 21.85 9.77 -4.05
CA GLY A 532 21.50 8.48 -3.45
C GLY A 532 20.17 8.53 -2.69
N GLY A 533 19.83 9.69 -2.10
CA GLY A 533 18.59 9.89 -1.34
C GLY A 533 18.47 9.03 -0.08
N GLN A 534 19.59 8.46 0.41
CA GLN A 534 19.58 7.61 1.60
C GLN A 534 19.36 8.43 2.87
N PRO A 535 18.51 7.95 3.82
CA PRO A 535 18.32 8.57 5.12
C PRO A 535 19.53 8.29 6.03
N LEU A 536 19.78 9.12 7.04
CA LEU A 536 20.80 8.98 8.09
C LEU A 536 22.26 9.10 7.66
N TYR A 537 22.59 8.83 6.41
CA TYR A 537 23.94 8.92 5.89
C TYR A 537 24.04 10.09 4.95
N TYR A 538 24.99 10.99 5.22
CA TYR A 538 25.30 12.11 4.34
C TYR A 538 25.88 11.63 3.00
N TYR A 539 26.77 10.63 3.07
CA TYR A 539 27.35 10.02 1.90
C TYR A 539 27.52 8.50 2.05
N TYR A 540 27.22 7.76 0.99
CA TYR A 540 27.89 6.49 0.73
C TYR A 540 28.99 6.71 -0.29
N ILE A 541 30.12 5.99 -0.17
CA ILE A 541 31.31 6.19 -0.97
C ILE A 541 31.79 4.84 -1.47
N SER A 542 31.99 4.71 -2.79
CA SER A 542 32.77 3.59 -3.35
C SER A 542 34.10 4.07 -3.85
N VAL A 543 35.13 3.24 -3.68
CA VAL A 543 36.43 3.39 -4.29
C VAL A 543 36.77 2.11 -5.03
N GLU A 544 36.95 2.23 -6.34
CA GLU A 544 37.21 1.14 -7.29
C GLU A 544 38.52 1.32 -8.01
#